data_90046c30b7aa704cabed8a4d6a8f4877
#
_entry.id   90046c30b7aa704cabed8a4d6a8f4877
#
_cell.length_a   1.000
_cell.length_b   1.000
_cell.length_c   1.000
_cell.angle_alpha   90.00
_cell.angle_beta   90.00
_cell.angle_gamma   90.00
#
_symmetry.space_group_name_H-M   'P 1'
#
loop_
_entity.id
_entity.type
_entity.pdbx_description
1 polymer ?
#
loop_
_entity_poly.entity_id
_entity_poly.type
_entity_poly.pdbx_seq_one_letter_code
_entity_poly.pdbx_strand_id
1 'polypeptide(L)'
;MTAPAATSAPKKTSLGVIFLTLYLDLIGFSIFFPLFPAMLDHYLAHEGRDGVLGWFLGHIETLAPSLHGGGYTAVLFGGIIASLYSFLQFVFAPIWGARSDRVGRRPVLRLTIAGTAASYAIWAFSGSFLLFLVSRIAAGIFSGNLSVATAAVSDITSRADRAKGMGLIGAAFGLGFITGPAIGGLTAHWSLLTHWPALATIGIHPFSVTALIACALCLVNLLWVQRRFGETYSPETSVGHERLRHPLRALLAIPAAHVRRVIWINALFVLGFSALELTLGFLAADRLGYTPRQLTAVFVFTGVVSVITQGLLVRRLVPRIGEKAASLLGLSLAFVGMAWLAFAYDAGSIYASLGLASVGSGFCYSALSALLSLYVGEDEQGRLMGLFRALGSLTRAVGPIAAGVVYWSLGSTACYVAAAGVILLPLGLALSLPPARK
;
A
#
# COMPACT_ATOMS: atom_id res chain seq x y z
N MET A 1 46.25 23.43 -24.27
CA MET A 1 44.87 23.22 -24.75
C MET A 1 44.47 21.83 -24.34
N THR A 2 43.78 21.72 -23.17
CA THR A 2 43.23 20.46 -22.66
C THR A 2 41.83 20.29 -23.31
N ALA A 3 41.63 19.19 -24.01
CA ALA A 3 40.35 18.83 -24.60
C ALA A 3 39.27 18.73 -23.52
N PRO A 4 38.05 19.26 -23.74
CA PRO A 4 36.96 19.11 -22.78
C PRO A 4 36.59 17.62 -22.66
N ALA A 5 36.51 17.12 -21.41
CA ALA A 5 36.07 15.78 -21.13
C ALA A 5 34.70 15.53 -21.76
N ALA A 6 34.61 14.46 -22.55
CA ALA A 6 33.37 14.03 -23.20
C ALA A 6 32.29 13.82 -22.15
N THR A 7 31.33 14.73 -22.06
CA THR A 7 30.11 14.56 -21.30
C THR A 7 29.34 13.38 -21.89
N SER A 8 29.36 12.24 -21.19
CA SER A 8 28.59 11.06 -21.57
C SER A 8 27.11 11.46 -21.73
N ALA A 9 26.51 11.15 -22.88
CA ALA A 9 25.11 11.40 -23.15
C ALA A 9 24.23 10.89 -21.98
N PRO A 10 23.21 11.65 -21.54
CA PRO A 10 22.39 11.26 -20.41
C PRO A 10 21.74 9.90 -20.67
N LYS A 11 21.97 8.94 -19.76
CA LYS A 11 21.38 7.61 -19.86
C LYS A 11 19.85 7.75 -19.86
N LYS A 12 19.20 7.36 -20.95
CA LYS A 12 17.74 7.36 -21.04
C LYS A 12 17.17 6.33 -20.06
N THR A 13 16.37 6.77 -19.10
CA THR A 13 15.62 5.90 -18.21
C THR A 13 14.55 5.13 -18.99
N SER A 14 14.45 3.81 -18.79
CA SER A 14 13.41 2.99 -19.40
C SER A 14 12.30 2.67 -18.38
N LEU A 15 11.12 2.34 -18.89
CA LEU A 15 9.99 1.87 -18.04
C LEU A 15 10.39 0.66 -17.18
N GLY A 16 11.26 -0.23 -17.67
CA GLY A 16 11.75 -1.37 -16.91
C GLY A 16 12.60 -0.97 -15.72
N VAL A 17 13.35 0.13 -15.79
CA VAL A 17 14.12 0.65 -14.65
C VAL A 17 13.19 1.16 -13.57
N ILE A 18 12.14 1.90 -13.96
CA ILE A 18 11.14 2.42 -12.99
C ILE A 18 10.35 1.26 -12.36
N PHE A 19 9.96 0.28 -13.18
CA PHE A 19 9.26 -0.93 -12.71
C PHE A 19 10.06 -1.64 -11.63
N LEU A 20 11.33 -1.96 -11.88
CA LEU A 20 12.18 -2.67 -10.92
C LEU A 20 12.41 -1.85 -9.65
N THR A 21 12.58 -0.53 -9.78
CA THR A 21 12.69 0.38 -8.63
C THR A 21 11.46 0.29 -7.73
N LEU A 22 10.25 0.37 -8.31
CA LEU A 22 9.00 0.26 -7.55
C LEU A 22 8.77 -1.15 -7.02
N TYR A 23 9.08 -2.17 -7.80
CA TYR A 23 8.92 -3.56 -7.38
C TYR A 23 9.76 -3.87 -6.14
N LEU A 24 11.04 -3.49 -6.13
CA LEU A 24 11.91 -3.67 -4.96
C LEU A 24 11.44 -2.87 -3.74
N ASP A 25 10.95 -1.66 -3.95
CA ASP A 25 10.38 -0.81 -2.88
C ASP A 25 9.13 -1.45 -2.26
N LEU A 26 8.24 -1.99 -3.10
CA LEU A 26 7.00 -2.64 -2.67
C LEU A 26 7.21 -3.99 -1.99
N ILE A 27 8.24 -4.75 -2.37
CA ILE A 27 8.66 -5.93 -1.60
C ILE A 27 9.00 -5.52 -0.18
N GLY A 28 9.88 -4.52 -0.02
CA GLY A 28 10.29 -4.03 1.30
C GLY A 28 9.10 -3.50 2.12
N PHE A 29 8.15 -2.83 1.48
CA PHE A 29 6.93 -2.34 2.13
C PHE A 29 6.03 -3.47 2.64
N SER A 30 5.83 -4.53 1.86
CA SER A 30 4.84 -5.58 2.18
C SER A 30 5.41 -6.76 2.95
N ILE A 31 6.74 -6.85 3.09
CA ILE A 31 7.46 -7.98 3.73
C ILE A 31 7.04 -8.22 5.19
N PHE A 32 6.62 -7.19 5.90
CA PHE A 32 6.26 -7.29 7.32
C PHE A 32 4.81 -7.70 7.58
N PHE A 33 3.91 -7.67 6.59
CA PHE A 33 2.49 -7.94 6.82
C PHE A 33 2.19 -9.28 7.50
N PRO A 34 2.76 -10.42 7.08
CA PRO A 34 2.52 -11.69 7.76
C PRO A 34 3.15 -11.77 9.16
N LEU A 35 4.13 -10.90 9.45
CA LEU A 35 4.85 -10.89 10.72
C LEU A 35 4.17 -10.03 11.78
N PHE A 36 3.29 -9.14 11.36
CA PHE A 36 2.81 -8.04 12.19
C PHE A 36 2.13 -8.51 13.48
N PRO A 37 1.24 -9.53 13.48
CA PRO A 37 0.68 -10.06 14.73
C PRO A 37 1.77 -10.60 15.68
N ALA A 38 2.66 -11.44 15.16
CA ALA A 38 3.71 -12.07 15.97
C ALA A 38 4.76 -11.06 16.48
N MET A 39 5.03 -10.00 15.70
CA MET A 39 5.89 -8.90 16.14
C MET A 39 5.30 -8.15 17.33
N LEU A 40 4.00 -7.90 17.27
CA LEU A 40 3.32 -7.20 18.34
C LEU A 40 3.30 -8.03 19.63
N ASP A 41 2.99 -9.32 19.52
CA ASP A 41 3.06 -10.26 20.63
C ASP A 41 4.47 -10.32 21.24
N HIS A 42 5.50 -10.29 20.41
CA HIS A 42 6.89 -10.26 20.86
C HIS A 42 7.20 -9.02 21.71
N TYR A 43 6.84 -7.81 21.24
CA TYR A 43 7.10 -6.59 22.00
C TYR A 43 6.26 -6.54 23.29
N LEU A 44 5.01 -7.01 23.25
CA LEU A 44 4.17 -7.12 24.45
C LEU A 44 4.77 -8.05 25.50
N ALA A 45 5.31 -9.18 25.06
CA ALA A 45 5.95 -10.14 25.96
C ALA A 45 7.27 -9.65 26.55
N HIS A 46 8.03 -8.80 25.82
CA HIS A 46 9.36 -8.33 26.25
C HIS A 46 9.34 -7.04 27.07
N GLU A 47 8.51 -6.08 26.71
CA GLU A 47 8.44 -4.78 27.41
C GLU A 47 7.38 -4.76 28.50
N GLY A 48 6.46 -5.73 28.49
CA GLY A 48 5.35 -5.73 29.43
C GLY A 48 4.50 -4.47 29.32
N ARG A 49 4.02 -3.97 30.47
CA ARG A 49 3.19 -2.75 30.54
C ARG A 49 3.98 -1.50 30.96
N ASP A 50 5.28 -1.58 31.15
CA ASP A 50 6.09 -0.51 31.74
C ASP A 50 6.70 0.45 30.69
N GLY A 51 6.65 0.09 29.40
CA GLY A 51 7.23 0.88 28.29
C GLY A 51 6.22 1.77 27.58
N VAL A 52 6.67 2.36 26.47
CA VAL A 52 5.83 3.17 25.55
C VAL A 52 4.62 2.36 25.08
N LEU A 53 4.80 1.07 24.85
CA LEU A 53 3.73 0.14 24.50
C LEU A 53 2.68 0.04 25.61
N GLY A 54 3.11 -0.18 26.86
CA GLY A 54 2.23 -0.25 28.03
C GLY A 54 1.50 1.05 28.29
N TRP A 55 2.16 2.19 28.13
CA TRP A 55 1.52 3.51 28.23
C TRP A 55 0.40 3.65 27.18
N PHE A 56 0.67 3.27 25.95
CA PHE A 56 -0.31 3.30 24.85
C PHE A 56 -1.50 2.38 25.13
N LEU A 57 -1.22 1.14 25.57
CA LEU A 57 -2.25 0.15 25.91
C LEU A 57 -3.10 0.62 27.10
N GLY A 58 -2.48 1.18 28.13
CA GLY A 58 -3.20 1.74 29.27
C GLY A 58 -4.18 2.85 28.89
N HIS A 59 -3.81 3.72 27.93
CA HIS A 59 -4.72 4.75 27.43
C HIS A 59 -5.86 4.17 26.59
N ILE A 60 -5.60 3.15 25.78
CA ILE A 60 -6.64 2.45 25.02
C ILE A 60 -7.64 1.77 25.95
N GLU A 61 -7.16 1.08 27.00
CA GLU A 61 -8.00 0.41 27.99
C GLU A 61 -8.86 1.40 28.80
N THR A 62 -8.35 2.60 29.07
CA THR A 62 -9.13 3.65 29.77
C THR A 62 -10.21 4.28 28.90
N LEU A 63 -10.05 4.30 27.58
CA LEU A 63 -11.02 4.87 26.64
C LEU A 63 -12.27 3.98 26.46
N ALA A 64 -12.19 2.70 26.78
CA ALA A 64 -13.31 1.77 26.60
C ALA A 64 -13.32 0.63 27.62
N PRO A 65 -13.57 0.92 28.91
CA PRO A 65 -13.58 -0.12 29.96
C PRO A 65 -14.66 -1.18 29.76
N SER A 66 -15.71 -0.89 28.99
CA SER A 66 -16.86 -1.78 28.75
C SER A 66 -16.72 -2.62 27.48
N LEU A 67 -15.71 -2.39 26.66
CA LEU A 67 -15.51 -3.14 25.42
C LEU A 67 -14.63 -4.37 25.73
N HIS A 68 -15.09 -5.55 25.32
CA HIS A 68 -14.46 -6.86 25.57
C HIS A 68 -13.10 -7.04 24.85
N GLY A 69 -12.27 -5.98 24.82
CA GLY A 69 -11.15 -5.81 23.92
C GLY A 69 -9.84 -6.52 24.26
N GLY A 70 -9.77 -7.31 25.35
CA GLY A 70 -8.49 -7.89 25.78
C GLY A 70 -7.78 -8.77 24.74
N GLY A 71 -8.53 -9.48 23.89
CA GLY A 71 -7.97 -10.34 22.85
C GLY A 71 -7.60 -9.63 21.54
N TYR A 72 -8.14 -8.44 21.29
CA TYR A 72 -7.99 -7.75 20.00
C TYR A 72 -7.17 -6.45 20.07
N THR A 73 -6.56 -6.16 21.21
CA THR A 73 -5.72 -4.97 21.41
C THR A 73 -4.57 -4.89 20.39
N ALA A 74 -4.03 -6.05 20.01
CA ALA A 74 -3.03 -6.16 18.96
C ALA A 74 -3.51 -5.62 17.61
N VAL A 75 -4.77 -5.87 17.24
CA VAL A 75 -5.35 -5.41 15.97
C VAL A 75 -5.49 -3.89 15.94
N LEU A 76 -6.02 -3.29 17.02
CA LEU A 76 -6.14 -1.85 17.14
C LEU A 76 -4.78 -1.18 17.05
N PHE A 77 -3.81 -1.72 17.76
CA PHE A 77 -2.46 -1.21 17.76
C PHE A 77 -1.80 -1.31 16.38
N GLY A 78 -1.99 -2.44 15.71
CA GLY A 78 -1.61 -2.65 14.32
C GLY A 78 -2.23 -1.61 13.39
N GLY A 79 -3.50 -1.30 13.58
CA GLY A 79 -4.22 -0.27 12.85
C GLY A 79 -3.60 1.11 13.03
N ILE A 80 -3.24 1.48 14.25
CA ILE A 80 -2.60 2.77 14.56
C ILE A 80 -1.24 2.89 13.85
N ILE A 81 -0.39 1.84 13.91
CA ILE A 81 0.93 1.87 13.27
C ILE A 81 0.82 1.93 11.74
N ALA A 82 -0.05 1.12 11.14
CA ALA A 82 -0.28 1.12 9.70
C ALA A 82 -0.84 2.48 9.23
N SER A 83 -1.72 3.08 10.01
CA SER A 83 -2.28 4.39 9.72
C SER A 83 -1.28 5.51 9.91
N LEU A 84 -0.42 5.44 10.92
CA LEU A 84 0.68 6.39 11.11
C LEU A 84 1.61 6.41 9.89
N TYR A 85 2.01 5.23 9.40
CA TYR A 85 2.79 5.13 8.16
C TYR A 85 2.04 5.76 6.98
N SER A 86 0.79 5.38 6.77
CA SER A 86 -0.02 5.86 5.63
C SER A 86 -0.33 7.36 5.72
N PHE A 87 -0.52 7.88 6.93
CA PHE A 87 -0.69 9.31 7.17
C PHE A 87 0.58 10.09 6.84
N LEU A 88 1.73 9.62 7.31
CA LEU A 88 3.02 10.23 6.98
C LEU A 88 3.28 10.15 5.46
N GLN A 89 2.99 9.03 4.82
CA GLN A 89 3.05 8.91 3.36
C GLN A 89 2.15 9.94 2.66
N PHE A 90 0.91 10.12 3.13
CA PHE A 90 0.00 11.13 2.58
C PHE A 90 0.56 12.54 2.68
N VAL A 91 1.19 12.89 3.80
CA VAL A 91 1.82 14.20 4.03
C VAL A 91 3.09 14.38 3.21
N PHE A 92 3.98 13.39 3.23
CA PHE A 92 5.33 13.52 2.67
C PHE A 92 5.43 13.18 1.17
N ALA A 93 4.57 12.31 0.62
CA ALA A 93 4.63 11.98 -0.81
C ALA A 93 4.45 13.20 -1.74
N PRO A 94 3.52 14.15 -1.48
CA PRO A 94 3.46 15.39 -2.25
C PRO A 94 4.69 16.29 -2.07
N ILE A 95 5.30 16.31 -0.87
CA ILE A 95 6.51 17.09 -0.58
C ILE A 95 7.68 16.56 -1.42
N TRP A 96 7.89 15.24 -1.42
CA TRP A 96 8.90 14.59 -2.24
C TRP A 96 8.64 14.73 -3.73
N GLY A 97 7.38 14.61 -4.16
CA GLY A 97 6.97 14.88 -5.54
C GLY A 97 7.34 16.30 -5.96
N ALA A 98 6.92 17.31 -5.17
CA ALA A 98 7.23 18.71 -5.45
C ALA A 98 8.74 19.03 -5.40
N ARG A 99 9.49 18.36 -4.52
CA ARG A 99 10.94 18.49 -4.48
C ARG A 99 11.57 17.91 -5.75
N SER A 100 11.06 16.76 -6.23
CA SER A 100 11.55 16.11 -7.45
C SER A 100 11.27 16.93 -8.73
N ASP A 101 10.24 17.78 -8.70
CA ASP A 101 9.95 18.76 -9.77
C ASP A 101 10.93 19.94 -9.81
N ARG A 102 11.77 20.09 -8.79
CA ARG A 102 12.74 21.20 -8.70
C ARG A 102 14.18 20.74 -8.86
N VAL A 103 14.52 19.64 -8.18
CA VAL A 103 15.93 19.15 -8.11
C VAL A 103 16.18 17.92 -8.98
N GLY A 104 15.14 17.41 -9.64
CA GLY A 104 15.19 16.21 -10.46
C GLY A 104 14.65 14.97 -9.77
N ARG A 105 14.23 13.98 -10.56
CA ARG A 105 13.66 12.72 -10.08
C ARG A 105 14.69 11.84 -9.39
N ARG A 106 15.85 11.70 -10.02
CA ARG A 106 16.93 10.82 -9.55
C ARG A 106 17.50 11.20 -8.18
N PRO A 107 17.84 12.46 -7.87
CA PRO A 107 18.33 12.83 -6.54
C PRO A 107 17.32 12.55 -5.43
N VAL A 108 16.03 12.82 -5.68
CA VAL A 108 14.97 12.59 -4.69
C VAL A 108 14.73 11.11 -4.48
N LEU A 109 14.68 10.27 -5.54
CA LEU A 109 14.58 8.82 -5.40
C LEU A 109 15.75 8.24 -4.60
N ARG A 110 16.97 8.71 -4.84
CA ARG A 110 18.13 8.26 -4.06
C ARG A 110 18.00 8.58 -2.58
N LEU A 111 17.56 9.79 -2.26
CA LEU A 111 17.38 10.22 -0.87
C LEU A 111 16.27 9.44 -0.17
N THR A 112 15.12 9.27 -0.82
CA THR A 112 13.97 8.57 -0.25
C THR A 112 14.24 7.08 -0.09
N ILE A 113 14.88 6.41 -1.05
CA ILE A 113 15.28 5.00 -0.93
C ILE A 113 16.34 4.82 0.15
N ALA A 114 17.33 5.73 0.27
CA ALA A 114 18.31 5.68 1.34
C ALA A 114 17.67 5.84 2.72
N GLY A 115 16.70 6.76 2.86
CA GLY A 115 15.93 6.93 4.09
C GLY A 115 15.08 5.70 4.44
N THR A 116 14.47 5.05 3.43
CA THR A 116 13.76 3.78 3.62
C THR A 116 14.72 2.66 4.04
N ALA A 117 15.92 2.56 3.44
CA ALA A 117 16.93 1.59 3.87
C ALA A 117 17.35 1.83 5.33
N ALA A 118 17.59 3.10 5.72
CA ALA A 118 17.88 3.45 7.10
C ALA A 118 16.75 3.06 8.06
N SER A 119 15.48 3.24 7.65
CA SER A 119 14.33 2.82 8.47
C SER A 119 14.31 1.31 8.70
N TYR A 120 14.64 0.50 7.69
CA TYR A 120 14.75 -0.96 7.85
C TYR A 120 15.96 -1.38 8.67
N ALA A 121 17.06 -0.65 8.59
CA ALA A 121 18.19 -0.85 9.49
C ALA A 121 17.78 -0.57 10.95
N ILE A 122 17.09 0.53 11.23
CA ILE A 122 16.54 0.81 12.58
C ILE A 122 15.61 -0.33 13.03
N TRP A 123 14.75 -0.84 12.13
CA TRP A 123 13.90 -1.98 12.46
C TRP A 123 14.71 -3.23 12.78
N ALA A 124 15.77 -3.54 12.06
CA ALA A 124 16.59 -4.72 12.30
C ALA A 124 17.23 -4.75 13.70
N PHE A 125 17.50 -3.58 14.27
CA PHE A 125 18.08 -3.40 15.61
C PHE A 125 17.06 -2.87 16.63
N SER A 126 15.76 -3.01 16.37
CA SER A 126 14.71 -2.51 17.26
C SER A 126 14.39 -3.50 18.39
N GLY A 127 15.31 -3.70 19.32
CA GLY A 127 15.06 -4.49 20.53
C GLY A 127 13.97 -3.91 21.42
N SER A 128 13.50 -2.67 21.15
CA SER A 128 12.39 -2.03 21.85
C SER A 128 11.31 -1.60 20.86
N PHE A 129 10.06 -1.57 21.38
CA PHE A 129 8.91 -1.08 20.62
C PHE A 129 9.07 0.38 20.16
N LEU A 130 9.67 1.23 21.01
CA LEU A 130 9.94 2.62 20.64
C LEU A 130 10.83 2.73 19.40
N LEU A 131 11.89 1.94 19.31
CA LEU A 131 12.76 1.92 18.12
C LEU A 131 12.02 1.37 16.89
N PHE A 132 11.17 0.36 17.06
CA PHE A 132 10.30 -0.11 16.00
C PHE A 132 9.36 1.01 15.52
N LEU A 133 8.73 1.76 16.41
CA LEU A 133 7.87 2.90 16.07
C LEU A 133 8.65 3.99 15.32
N VAL A 134 9.85 4.34 15.79
CA VAL A 134 10.75 5.28 15.09
C VAL A 134 11.06 4.79 13.68
N SER A 135 11.31 3.49 13.50
CA SER A 135 11.54 2.92 12.16
C SER A 135 10.32 3.10 11.25
N ARG A 136 9.09 2.95 11.78
CA ARG A 136 7.85 3.12 11.00
C ARG A 136 7.60 4.58 10.64
N ILE A 137 7.89 5.50 11.57
CA ILE A 137 7.84 6.96 11.31
C ILE A 137 8.83 7.34 10.21
N ALA A 138 10.07 6.90 10.31
CA ALA A 138 11.10 7.14 9.30
C ALA A 138 10.67 6.58 7.93
N ALA A 139 10.17 5.33 7.88
CA ALA A 139 9.67 4.73 6.65
C ALA A 139 8.52 5.56 6.03
N GLY A 140 7.59 6.06 6.84
CA GLY A 140 6.48 6.91 6.38
C GLY A 140 6.96 8.25 5.81
N ILE A 141 7.94 8.90 6.47
CA ILE A 141 8.54 10.16 6.01
C ILE A 141 9.23 9.98 4.66
N PHE A 142 9.98 8.89 4.48
CA PHE A 142 10.71 8.63 3.24
C PHE A 142 9.92 7.88 2.17
N SER A 143 8.64 7.62 2.34
CA SER A 143 7.77 6.86 1.42
C SER A 143 7.39 7.59 0.13
N GLY A 144 8.20 8.55 -0.34
CA GLY A 144 7.95 9.34 -1.55
C GLY A 144 8.19 8.62 -2.88
N ASN A 145 8.78 7.41 -2.85
CA ASN A 145 9.25 6.69 -4.03
C ASN A 145 8.18 6.50 -5.11
N LEU A 146 6.96 6.11 -4.71
CA LEU A 146 5.84 5.92 -5.63
C LEU A 146 5.45 7.21 -6.35
N SER A 147 5.40 8.34 -5.64
CA SER A 147 5.03 9.64 -6.21
C SER A 147 6.05 10.07 -7.27
N VAL A 148 7.34 9.99 -6.93
CA VAL A 148 8.45 10.38 -7.82
C VAL A 148 8.56 9.44 -9.01
N ALA A 149 8.41 8.12 -8.82
CA ALA A 149 8.45 7.15 -9.90
C ALA A 149 7.26 7.29 -10.86
N THR A 150 6.07 7.60 -10.35
CA THR A 150 4.89 7.90 -11.19
C THR A 150 5.12 9.15 -12.04
N ALA A 151 5.73 10.19 -11.47
CA ALA A 151 6.12 11.38 -12.21
C ALA A 151 7.16 11.04 -13.31
N ALA A 152 8.17 10.23 -12.97
CA ALA A 152 9.17 9.77 -13.94
C ALA A 152 8.55 8.96 -15.10
N VAL A 153 7.53 8.12 -14.85
CA VAL A 153 6.77 7.46 -15.93
C VAL A 153 6.14 8.48 -16.85
N SER A 154 5.53 9.53 -16.28
CA SER A 154 4.89 10.59 -17.07
C SER A 154 5.90 11.39 -17.90
N ASP A 155 7.12 11.58 -17.38
CA ASP A 155 8.19 12.31 -18.07
C ASP A 155 8.72 11.54 -19.30
N ILE A 156 8.74 10.19 -19.26
CA ILE A 156 9.34 9.36 -20.33
C ILE A 156 8.33 8.71 -21.27
N THR A 157 7.03 8.85 -21.02
CA THR A 157 5.97 8.26 -21.84
C THR A 157 5.23 9.33 -22.65
N SER A 158 4.95 9.02 -23.92
CA SER A 158 3.99 9.80 -24.70
C SER A 158 2.58 9.72 -24.06
N ARG A 159 1.69 10.64 -24.44
CA ARG A 159 0.28 10.60 -23.97
C ARG A 159 -0.38 9.26 -24.32
N ALA A 160 -0.13 8.71 -25.50
CA ALA A 160 -0.65 7.43 -25.96
C ALA A 160 -0.13 6.23 -25.16
N ASP A 161 1.14 6.25 -24.75
CA ASP A 161 1.78 5.16 -24.00
C ASP A 161 1.64 5.29 -22.47
N ARG A 162 1.10 6.42 -21.98
CA ARG A 162 1.00 6.69 -20.54
C ARG A 162 0.19 5.64 -19.80
N ALA A 163 -0.91 5.15 -20.40
CA ALA A 163 -1.72 4.07 -19.82
C ALA A 163 -0.92 2.78 -19.65
N LYS A 164 -0.06 2.43 -20.60
CA LYS A 164 0.86 1.29 -20.52
C LYS A 164 1.89 1.49 -19.39
N GLY A 165 2.48 2.69 -19.29
CA GLY A 165 3.41 3.02 -18.21
C GLY A 165 2.77 2.93 -16.82
N MET A 166 1.54 3.43 -16.67
CA MET A 166 0.79 3.35 -15.41
C MET A 166 0.36 1.91 -15.08
N GLY A 167 0.05 1.10 -16.10
CA GLY A 167 -0.21 -0.34 -15.93
C GLY A 167 1.01 -1.10 -15.38
N LEU A 168 2.22 -0.69 -15.75
CA LEU A 168 3.45 -1.27 -15.23
C LEU A 168 3.64 -0.98 -13.72
N ILE A 169 3.23 0.21 -13.25
CA ILE A 169 3.19 0.53 -11.82
C ILE A 169 2.23 -0.41 -11.09
N GLY A 170 1.04 -0.65 -11.65
CA GLY A 170 0.07 -1.62 -11.11
C GLY A 170 0.64 -3.05 -11.03
N ALA A 171 1.38 -3.47 -12.05
CA ALA A 171 2.05 -4.77 -12.05
C ALA A 171 3.14 -4.87 -10.97
N ALA A 172 3.91 -3.79 -10.74
CA ALA A 172 4.89 -3.74 -9.66
C ALA A 172 4.21 -3.89 -8.28
N PHE A 173 3.05 -3.23 -8.09
CA PHE A 173 2.24 -3.41 -6.89
C PHE A 173 1.80 -4.87 -6.70
N GLY A 174 1.16 -5.46 -7.71
CA GLY A 174 0.69 -6.85 -7.62
C GLY A 174 1.81 -7.84 -7.29
N LEU A 175 2.93 -7.76 -8.01
CA LEU A 175 4.08 -8.64 -7.78
C LEU A 175 4.76 -8.37 -6.44
N GLY A 176 4.91 -7.09 -6.02
CA GLY A 176 5.50 -6.73 -4.74
C GLY A 176 4.69 -7.27 -3.55
N PHE A 177 3.37 -7.15 -3.62
CA PHE A 177 2.45 -7.68 -2.60
C PHE A 177 2.34 -9.21 -2.55
N ILE A 178 2.86 -9.93 -3.56
CA ILE A 178 3.06 -11.38 -3.50
C ILE A 178 4.42 -11.70 -2.90
N THR A 179 5.47 -11.11 -3.47
CA THR A 179 6.85 -11.47 -3.17
C THR A 179 7.26 -11.03 -1.77
N GLY A 180 6.79 -9.84 -1.32
CA GLY A 180 7.12 -9.32 0.01
C GLY A 180 6.63 -10.22 1.14
N PRO A 181 5.32 -10.50 1.25
CA PRO A 181 4.81 -11.43 2.26
C PRO A 181 5.39 -12.84 2.14
N ALA A 182 5.68 -13.32 0.91
CA ALA A 182 6.33 -14.61 0.71
C ALA A 182 7.73 -14.63 1.37
N ILE A 183 8.55 -13.61 1.13
CA ILE A 183 9.86 -13.49 1.77
C ILE A 183 9.69 -13.33 3.28
N GLY A 184 8.79 -12.44 3.73
CA GLY A 184 8.56 -12.18 5.16
C GLY A 184 8.22 -13.44 5.94
N GLY A 185 7.22 -14.19 5.47
CA GLY A 185 6.81 -15.40 6.16
C GLY A 185 7.79 -16.56 6.06
N LEU A 186 8.51 -16.69 4.93
CA LEU A 186 9.58 -17.70 4.80
C LEU A 186 10.75 -17.41 5.73
N THR A 187 11.03 -16.16 6.03
CA THR A 187 12.13 -15.75 6.92
C THR A 187 11.70 -15.59 8.38
N ALA A 188 10.39 -15.66 8.67
CA ALA A 188 9.83 -15.49 10.00
C ALA A 188 10.43 -16.42 11.09
N HIS A 189 10.87 -17.60 10.68
CA HIS A 189 11.44 -18.60 11.59
C HIS A 189 12.98 -18.55 11.65
N TRP A 190 13.62 -17.69 10.86
CA TRP A 190 15.06 -17.52 10.87
C TRP A 190 15.44 -16.45 11.88
N SER A 191 15.74 -16.87 13.10
CA SER A 191 16.18 -15.96 14.15
C SER A 191 17.68 -16.08 14.35
N LEU A 192 18.40 -14.96 14.31
CA LEU A 192 19.83 -14.91 14.67
C LEU A 192 20.05 -15.30 16.13
N LEU A 193 19.07 -15.04 16.99
CA LEU A 193 19.15 -15.34 18.42
C LEU A 193 19.23 -16.84 18.73
N THR A 194 18.78 -17.69 17.80
CA THR A 194 18.90 -19.15 17.95
C THR A 194 20.36 -19.61 18.00
N HIS A 195 21.25 -18.94 17.26
CA HIS A 195 22.66 -19.29 17.19
C HIS A 195 23.54 -18.33 18.00
N TRP A 196 23.14 -17.08 18.15
CA TRP A 196 23.87 -16.01 18.83
C TRP A 196 22.97 -15.24 19.79
N PRO A 197 22.61 -15.78 20.97
CA PRO A 197 21.71 -15.10 21.92
C PRO A 197 22.24 -13.75 22.41
N ALA A 198 23.57 -13.60 22.48
CA ALA A 198 24.21 -12.35 22.87
C ALA A 198 23.88 -11.14 21.97
N LEU A 199 23.42 -11.37 20.74
CA LEU A 199 23.01 -10.29 19.84
C LEU A 199 21.75 -9.55 20.31
N ALA A 200 20.99 -10.13 21.26
CA ALA A 200 19.86 -9.43 21.89
C ALA A 200 20.31 -8.13 22.58
N THR A 201 21.54 -8.07 23.11
CA THR A 201 22.09 -6.88 23.78
C THR A 201 22.23 -5.66 22.86
N ILE A 202 22.37 -5.88 21.56
CA ILE A 202 22.45 -4.82 20.53
C ILE A 202 21.11 -4.59 19.82
N GLY A 203 20.01 -5.14 20.35
CA GLY A 203 18.66 -4.92 19.83
C GLY A 203 18.23 -5.88 18.72
N ILE A 204 18.97 -6.96 18.47
CA ILE A 204 18.51 -8.02 17.55
C ILE A 204 17.34 -8.75 18.19
N HIS A 205 16.31 -8.99 17.38
CA HIS A 205 15.06 -9.65 17.77
C HIS A 205 14.68 -10.74 16.74
N PRO A 206 13.69 -11.60 17.01
CA PRO A 206 13.35 -12.73 16.12
C PRO A 206 13.11 -12.36 14.66
N PHE A 207 12.65 -11.15 14.38
CA PHE A 207 12.33 -10.68 13.02
C PHE A 207 13.45 -9.84 12.36
N SER A 208 14.60 -9.71 13.00
CA SER A 208 15.72 -8.91 12.48
C SER A 208 16.25 -9.43 11.14
N VAL A 209 16.22 -10.73 10.90
CA VAL A 209 16.62 -11.31 9.60
C VAL A 209 15.76 -10.76 8.47
N THR A 210 14.45 -10.74 8.67
CA THR A 210 13.52 -10.18 7.67
C THR A 210 13.77 -8.68 7.44
N ALA A 211 14.02 -7.93 8.52
CA ALA A 211 14.34 -6.50 8.43
C ALA A 211 15.66 -6.24 7.69
N LEU A 212 16.69 -7.06 7.92
CA LEU A 212 17.96 -7.00 7.20
C LEU A 212 17.80 -7.32 5.71
N ILE A 213 16.95 -8.29 5.36
CA ILE A 213 16.62 -8.58 3.96
C ILE A 213 15.92 -7.38 3.31
N ALA A 214 14.95 -6.76 3.98
CA ALA A 214 14.30 -5.55 3.48
C ALA A 214 15.31 -4.40 3.29
N CYS A 215 16.22 -4.21 4.25
CA CYS A 215 17.31 -3.24 4.15
C CYS A 215 18.22 -3.54 2.94
N ALA A 216 18.65 -4.78 2.78
CA ALA A 216 19.49 -5.21 1.66
C ALA A 216 18.80 -4.98 0.30
N LEU A 217 17.51 -5.29 0.17
CA LEU A 217 16.72 -5.00 -1.04
C LEU A 217 16.68 -3.50 -1.33
N CYS A 218 16.50 -2.65 -0.31
CA CYS A 218 16.56 -1.20 -0.49
C CYS A 218 17.95 -0.70 -0.90
N LEU A 219 19.02 -1.28 -0.35
CA LEU A 219 20.38 -0.95 -0.77
C LEU A 219 20.67 -1.39 -2.21
N VAL A 220 20.19 -2.57 -2.61
CA VAL A 220 20.23 -3.03 -4.01
C VAL A 220 19.46 -2.06 -4.90
N ASN A 221 18.26 -1.63 -4.49
CA ASN A 221 17.46 -0.63 -5.22
C ASN A 221 18.19 0.72 -5.32
N LEU A 222 18.82 1.18 -4.25
CA LEU A 222 19.60 2.41 -4.24
C LEU A 222 20.76 2.34 -5.24
N LEU A 223 21.53 1.24 -5.24
CA LEU A 223 22.60 0.99 -6.20
C LEU A 223 22.08 0.89 -7.63
N TRP A 224 20.92 0.26 -7.82
CA TRP A 224 20.25 0.17 -9.11
C TRP A 224 19.87 1.55 -9.66
N VAL A 225 19.19 2.37 -8.85
CA VAL A 225 18.83 3.75 -9.21
C VAL A 225 20.08 4.58 -9.48
N GLN A 226 21.13 4.41 -8.67
CA GLN A 226 22.39 5.13 -8.87
C GLN A 226 23.09 4.78 -10.19
N ARG A 227 22.98 3.53 -10.65
CA ARG A 227 23.68 3.07 -11.86
C ARG A 227 22.85 3.15 -13.14
N ARG A 228 21.53 2.95 -13.05
CA ARG A 228 20.64 2.74 -14.19
C ARG A 228 19.56 3.80 -14.37
N PHE A 229 19.17 4.50 -13.32
CA PHE A 229 18.16 5.55 -13.43
C PHE A 229 18.82 6.83 -13.92
N GLY A 230 18.52 7.24 -15.15
CA GLY A 230 18.89 8.55 -15.69
C GLY A 230 17.93 9.63 -15.19
N GLU A 231 18.35 10.91 -15.20
CA GLU A 231 17.43 12.00 -14.91
C GLU A 231 16.34 12.08 -15.99
N THR A 232 15.08 12.16 -15.57
CA THR A 232 13.92 12.23 -16.47
C THR A 232 13.27 13.61 -16.48
N TYR A 233 13.60 14.42 -15.48
CA TYR A 233 13.07 15.77 -15.36
C TYR A 233 13.75 16.72 -16.34
N SER A 234 12.96 17.47 -17.11
CA SER A 234 13.39 18.59 -17.92
C SER A 234 12.58 19.84 -17.53
N PRO A 235 13.22 20.96 -17.15
CA PRO A 235 12.52 22.20 -16.83
C PRO A 235 11.62 22.71 -17.95
N GLU A 236 11.98 22.42 -19.20
CA GLU A 236 11.27 22.88 -20.41
C GLU A 236 9.94 22.17 -20.64
N THR A 237 9.77 20.96 -20.09
CA THR A 237 8.53 20.15 -20.21
C THR A 237 7.60 20.29 -19.01
N SER A 238 8.02 20.94 -17.94
CA SER A 238 7.21 21.16 -16.77
C SER A 238 6.21 22.30 -16.97
N VAL A 239 5.15 22.04 -17.72
CA VAL A 239 3.95 22.90 -17.68
C VAL A 239 3.48 22.91 -16.23
N GLY A 240 3.45 24.11 -15.62
CA GLY A 240 3.14 24.32 -14.20
C GLY A 240 1.84 23.66 -13.80
N HIS A 241 1.95 22.46 -13.22
CA HIS A 241 0.78 21.79 -12.66
C HIS A 241 0.37 22.56 -11.42
N GLU A 242 -0.78 23.20 -11.47
CA GLU A 242 -1.42 23.85 -10.34
C GLU A 242 -1.49 22.88 -9.16
N ARG A 243 -0.76 23.19 -8.09
CA ARG A 243 -0.66 22.32 -6.91
C ARG A 243 -2.01 22.23 -6.23
N LEU A 244 -2.53 21.04 -6.09
CA LEU A 244 -3.72 20.78 -5.27
C LEU A 244 -3.37 21.04 -3.79
N ARG A 245 -3.52 22.30 -3.36
CA ARG A 245 -3.26 22.69 -1.94
C ARG A 245 -4.23 22.00 -0.96
N HIS A 246 -5.45 21.66 -1.42
CA HIS A 246 -6.48 21.02 -0.61
C HIS A 246 -7.27 19.99 -1.45
N PRO A 247 -6.93 18.67 -1.38
CA PRO A 247 -7.58 17.64 -2.21
C PRO A 247 -9.11 17.62 -2.10
N LEU A 248 -9.65 17.77 -0.88
CA LEU A 248 -11.11 17.77 -0.68
C LEU A 248 -11.79 19.01 -1.31
N ARG A 249 -11.21 20.21 -1.18
CA ARG A 249 -11.74 21.41 -1.84
C ARG A 249 -11.65 21.30 -3.36
N ALA A 250 -10.54 20.76 -3.88
CA ALA A 250 -10.36 20.54 -5.29
C ALA A 250 -11.39 19.53 -5.84
N LEU A 251 -11.74 18.49 -5.07
CA LEU A 251 -12.78 17.53 -5.44
C LEU A 251 -14.17 18.19 -5.52
N LEU A 252 -14.51 19.01 -4.53
CA LEU A 252 -15.82 19.71 -4.52
C LEU A 252 -15.94 20.73 -5.65
N ALA A 253 -14.82 21.30 -6.09
CA ALA A 253 -14.77 22.25 -7.21
C ALA A 253 -14.89 21.60 -8.61
N ILE A 254 -14.90 20.26 -8.73
CA ILE A 254 -15.09 19.57 -10.02
C ILE A 254 -16.56 19.73 -10.48
N PRO A 255 -16.82 20.40 -11.61
CA PRO A 255 -18.20 20.63 -12.08
C PRO A 255 -18.85 19.34 -12.57
N ALA A 256 -18.10 18.44 -13.20
CA ALA A 256 -18.58 17.18 -13.76
C ALA A 256 -18.95 16.16 -12.66
N ALA A 257 -20.24 16.01 -12.38
CA ALA A 257 -20.74 15.14 -11.31
C ALA A 257 -20.32 13.66 -11.47
N HIS A 258 -20.24 13.14 -12.68
CA HIS A 258 -19.82 11.75 -12.94
C HIS A 258 -18.33 11.54 -12.63
N VAL A 259 -17.45 12.50 -12.92
CA VAL A 259 -16.02 12.47 -12.57
C VAL A 259 -15.85 12.46 -11.05
N ARG A 260 -16.55 13.37 -10.36
CA ARG A 260 -16.54 13.45 -8.90
C ARG A 260 -17.03 12.15 -8.25
N ARG A 261 -18.07 11.51 -8.83
CA ARG A 261 -18.58 10.21 -8.36
C ARG A 261 -17.53 9.11 -8.49
N VAL A 262 -16.83 8.98 -9.62
CA VAL A 262 -15.77 7.95 -9.78
C VAL A 262 -14.68 8.10 -8.73
N ILE A 263 -14.29 9.33 -8.40
CA ILE A 263 -13.27 9.60 -7.38
C ILE A 263 -13.77 9.19 -5.99
N TRP A 264 -15.05 9.48 -5.65
CA TRP A 264 -15.67 9.02 -4.41
C TRP A 264 -15.83 7.51 -4.35
N ILE A 265 -16.24 6.87 -5.45
CA ILE A 265 -16.37 5.41 -5.55
C ILE A 265 -15.03 4.75 -5.21
N ASN A 266 -13.93 5.24 -5.78
CA ASN A 266 -12.60 4.73 -5.45
C ASN A 266 -12.22 4.97 -3.99
N ALA A 267 -12.45 6.17 -3.46
CA ALA A 267 -12.11 6.49 -2.08
C ALA A 267 -12.88 5.60 -1.08
N LEU A 268 -14.19 5.42 -1.27
CA LEU A 268 -15.02 4.57 -0.41
C LEU A 268 -14.68 3.08 -0.57
N PHE A 269 -14.38 2.63 -1.80
CA PHE A 269 -13.91 1.28 -2.03
C PHE A 269 -12.58 1.01 -1.29
N VAL A 270 -11.60 1.90 -1.42
CA VAL A 270 -10.31 1.79 -0.73
C VAL A 270 -10.49 1.82 0.78
N LEU A 271 -11.42 2.64 1.29
CA LEU A 271 -11.73 2.69 2.73
C LEU A 271 -12.22 1.34 3.25
N GLY A 272 -13.22 0.73 2.61
CA GLY A 272 -13.74 -0.59 3.00
C GLY A 272 -12.70 -1.70 2.80
N PHE A 273 -11.97 -1.68 1.69
CA PHE A 273 -11.00 -2.73 1.36
C PHE A 273 -9.74 -2.67 2.24
N SER A 274 -9.37 -1.51 2.76
CA SER A 274 -8.22 -1.36 3.67
C SER A 274 -8.40 -2.10 5.01
N ALA A 275 -9.64 -2.40 5.40
CA ALA A 275 -9.92 -3.28 6.53
C ALA A 275 -9.32 -4.67 6.30
N LEU A 276 -9.51 -5.24 5.10
CA LEU A 276 -8.94 -6.54 4.73
C LEU A 276 -7.40 -6.49 4.72
N GLU A 277 -6.81 -5.45 4.11
CA GLU A 277 -5.36 -5.32 4.00
C GLU A 277 -4.67 -5.37 5.38
N LEU A 278 -5.26 -4.73 6.39
CA LEU A 278 -4.70 -4.71 7.74
C LEU A 278 -5.04 -5.96 8.54
N THR A 279 -6.34 -6.34 8.58
CA THR A 279 -6.82 -7.27 9.59
C THR A 279 -6.74 -8.73 9.15
N LEU A 280 -6.41 -9.01 7.88
CA LEU A 280 -6.33 -10.38 7.34
C LEU A 280 -5.37 -11.27 8.14
N GLY A 281 -4.19 -10.76 8.47
CA GLY A 281 -3.22 -11.50 9.27
C GLY A 281 -3.76 -11.86 10.66
N PHE A 282 -4.41 -10.90 11.30
CA PHE A 282 -5.03 -11.11 12.62
C PHE A 282 -6.23 -12.05 12.54
N LEU A 283 -7.08 -11.93 11.53
CA LEU A 283 -8.21 -12.83 11.32
C LEU A 283 -7.77 -14.28 11.16
N ALA A 284 -6.76 -14.53 10.33
CA ALA A 284 -6.29 -15.89 10.09
C ALA A 284 -5.53 -16.46 11.30
N ALA A 285 -4.81 -15.62 12.05
CA ALA A 285 -4.21 -16.04 13.32
C ALA A 285 -5.29 -16.34 14.37
N ASP A 286 -6.33 -15.52 14.49
CA ASP A 286 -7.40 -15.66 15.47
C ASP A 286 -8.31 -16.87 15.18
N ARG A 287 -8.80 -17.00 13.91
CA ARG A 287 -9.77 -18.05 13.55
C ARG A 287 -9.15 -19.40 13.24
N LEU A 288 -7.94 -19.43 12.68
CA LEU A 288 -7.29 -20.65 12.21
C LEU A 288 -6.03 -21.02 13.03
N GLY A 289 -5.60 -20.16 13.97
CA GLY A 289 -4.35 -20.36 14.71
C GLY A 289 -3.11 -20.29 13.81
N TYR A 290 -3.16 -19.55 12.70
CA TYR A 290 -2.09 -19.53 11.71
C TYR A 290 -0.83 -18.85 12.22
N THR A 291 0.28 -19.54 12.08
CA THR A 291 1.64 -19.02 12.29
C THR A 291 2.03 -18.05 11.15
N PRO A 292 3.04 -17.20 11.32
CA PRO A 292 3.52 -16.30 10.25
C PRO A 292 3.84 -17.01 8.93
N ARG A 293 4.34 -18.25 8.98
CA ARG A 293 4.59 -19.07 7.79
C ARG A 293 3.30 -19.45 7.06
N GLN A 294 2.26 -19.80 7.78
CA GLN A 294 0.95 -20.15 7.20
C GLN A 294 0.23 -18.88 6.69
N LEU A 295 0.37 -17.75 7.38
CA LEU A 295 -0.10 -16.44 6.90
C LEU A 295 0.50 -16.07 5.54
N THR A 296 1.75 -16.45 5.29
CA THR A 296 2.38 -16.27 3.98
C THR A 296 1.58 -16.88 2.85
N ALA A 297 1.06 -18.11 3.04
CA ALA A 297 0.27 -18.78 2.01
C ALA A 297 -1.01 -17.98 1.68
N VAL A 298 -1.64 -17.36 2.67
CA VAL A 298 -2.82 -16.50 2.49
C VAL A 298 -2.48 -15.26 1.65
N PHE A 299 -1.39 -14.57 1.97
CA PHE A 299 -0.96 -13.39 1.21
C PHE A 299 -0.49 -13.73 -0.20
N VAL A 300 0.27 -14.81 -0.36
CA VAL A 300 0.68 -15.30 -1.69
C VAL A 300 -0.53 -15.67 -2.53
N PHE A 301 -1.50 -16.38 -1.96
CA PHE A 301 -2.74 -16.73 -2.65
C PHE A 301 -3.48 -15.47 -3.15
N THR A 302 -3.74 -14.49 -2.26
CA THR A 302 -4.44 -13.26 -2.65
C THR A 302 -3.68 -12.48 -3.71
N GLY A 303 -2.35 -12.46 -3.62
CA GLY A 303 -1.49 -11.84 -4.61
C GLY A 303 -1.52 -12.54 -5.96
N VAL A 304 -1.43 -13.87 -6.00
CA VAL A 304 -1.53 -14.67 -7.24
C VAL A 304 -2.90 -14.45 -7.90
N VAL A 305 -3.99 -14.50 -7.13
CA VAL A 305 -5.34 -14.21 -7.64
C VAL A 305 -5.40 -12.80 -8.23
N SER A 306 -4.82 -11.81 -7.57
CA SER A 306 -4.77 -10.42 -8.05
C SER A 306 -4.01 -10.29 -9.37
N VAL A 307 -2.87 -10.95 -9.51
CA VAL A 307 -2.07 -10.94 -10.76
C VAL A 307 -2.82 -11.62 -11.90
N ILE A 308 -3.42 -12.78 -11.66
CA ILE A 308 -4.25 -13.48 -12.66
C ILE A 308 -5.43 -12.59 -13.06
N THR A 309 -6.08 -11.97 -12.10
CA THR A 309 -7.22 -11.08 -12.36
C THR A 309 -6.83 -9.91 -13.23
N GLN A 310 -5.80 -9.17 -12.86
CA GLN A 310 -5.38 -7.96 -13.59
C GLN A 310 -4.70 -8.31 -14.94
N GLY A 311 -3.86 -9.33 -14.97
CA GLY A 311 -3.12 -9.73 -16.16
C GLY A 311 -3.96 -10.44 -17.21
N LEU A 312 -4.95 -11.23 -16.79
CA LEU A 312 -5.74 -12.09 -17.67
C LEU A 312 -7.21 -11.69 -17.72
N LEU A 313 -7.91 -11.68 -16.58
CA LEU A 313 -9.37 -11.49 -16.54
C LEU A 313 -9.76 -10.07 -16.95
N VAL A 314 -9.15 -9.05 -16.35
CA VAL A 314 -9.41 -7.64 -16.66
C VAL A 314 -9.09 -7.35 -18.14
N ARG A 315 -7.94 -7.81 -18.63
CA ARG A 315 -7.52 -7.60 -20.02
C ARG A 315 -8.47 -8.21 -21.04
N ARG A 316 -9.12 -9.34 -20.72
CA ARG A 316 -10.04 -10.03 -21.62
C ARG A 316 -11.48 -9.58 -21.48
N LEU A 317 -11.91 -9.32 -20.25
CA LEU A 317 -13.32 -9.06 -19.93
C LEU A 317 -13.70 -7.57 -20.09
N VAL A 318 -12.87 -6.65 -19.59
CA VAL A 318 -13.19 -5.21 -19.62
C VAL A 318 -13.46 -4.69 -21.03
N PRO A 319 -12.70 -5.05 -22.09
CA PRO A 319 -13.02 -4.62 -23.45
C PRO A 319 -14.36 -5.12 -23.98
N ARG A 320 -14.88 -6.25 -23.44
CA ARG A 320 -16.15 -6.87 -23.85
C ARG A 320 -17.36 -6.30 -23.12
N ILE A 321 -17.27 -6.11 -21.80
CA ILE A 321 -18.39 -5.67 -20.97
C ILE A 321 -18.41 -4.16 -20.71
N GLY A 322 -17.31 -3.47 -20.98
CA GLY A 322 -17.11 -2.05 -20.71
C GLY A 322 -16.70 -1.77 -19.26
N GLU A 323 -16.11 -0.61 -19.05
CA GLU A 323 -15.48 -0.19 -17.79
C GLU A 323 -16.52 -0.01 -16.66
N LYS A 324 -17.72 0.49 -16.98
CA LYS A 324 -18.81 0.63 -15.99
C LYS A 324 -19.26 -0.73 -15.48
N ALA A 325 -19.57 -1.69 -16.38
CA ALA A 325 -20.02 -3.02 -15.99
C ALA A 325 -18.90 -3.77 -15.23
N ALA A 326 -17.65 -3.59 -15.65
CA ALA A 326 -16.50 -4.15 -14.96
C ALA A 326 -16.32 -3.58 -13.53
N SER A 327 -16.55 -2.29 -13.33
CA SER A 327 -16.52 -1.68 -11.99
C SER A 327 -17.64 -2.19 -11.09
N LEU A 328 -18.86 -2.34 -11.63
CA LEU A 328 -19.99 -2.92 -10.91
C LEU A 328 -19.71 -4.38 -10.54
N LEU A 329 -19.22 -5.19 -11.48
CA LEU A 329 -18.83 -6.57 -11.22
C LEU A 329 -17.76 -6.64 -10.11
N GLY A 330 -16.73 -5.79 -10.20
CA GLY A 330 -15.66 -5.74 -9.21
C GLY A 330 -16.18 -5.37 -7.81
N LEU A 331 -17.00 -4.34 -7.69
CA LEU A 331 -17.61 -3.92 -6.42
C LEU A 331 -18.53 -5.01 -5.84
N SER A 332 -19.34 -5.67 -6.69
CA SER A 332 -20.20 -6.77 -6.24
C SER A 332 -19.42 -7.97 -5.74
N LEU A 333 -18.35 -8.38 -6.46
CA LEU A 333 -17.49 -9.49 -6.03
C LEU A 333 -16.74 -9.14 -4.74
N ALA A 334 -16.23 -7.92 -4.61
CA ALA A 334 -15.57 -7.45 -3.39
C ALA A 334 -16.54 -7.45 -2.21
N PHE A 335 -17.77 -6.95 -2.41
CA PHE A 335 -18.83 -6.97 -1.38
C PHE A 335 -19.15 -8.39 -0.93
N VAL A 336 -19.45 -9.30 -1.88
CA VAL A 336 -19.79 -10.70 -1.55
C VAL A 336 -18.61 -11.40 -0.87
N GLY A 337 -17.40 -11.21 -1.36
CA GLY A 337 -16.19 -11.76 -0.74
C GLY A 337 -15.98 -11.29 0.68
N MET A 338 -16.13 -9.99 0.94
CA MET A 338 -16.01 -9.42 2.30
C MET A 338 -17.14 -9.87 3.23
N ALA A 339 -18.38 -9.90 2.73
CA ALA A 339 -19.54 -10.37 3.50
C ALA A 339 -19.41 -11.87 3.84
N TRP A 340 -18.94 -12.69 2.91
CA TRP A 340 -18.67 -14.10 3.16
C TRP A 340 -17.52 -14.28 4.18
N LEU A 341 -16.44 -13.53 4.05
CA LEU A 341 -15.31 -13.58 4.97
C LEU A 341 -15.71 -13.27 6.42
N ALA A 342 -16.72 -12.40 6.61
CA ALA A 342 -17.25 -12.10 7.95
C ALA A 342 -17.70 -13.36 8.71
N PHE A 343 -18.20 -14.38 8.00
CA PHE A 343 -18.75 -15.61 8.56
C PHE A 343 -17.91 -16.86 8.22
N ALA A 344 -16.73 -16.70 7.65
CA ALA A 344 -15.82 -17.80 7.31
C ALA A 344 -14.97 -18.18 8.52
N TYR A 345 -15.09 -19.41 9.00
CA TYR A 345 -14.36 -19.94 10.17
C TYR A 345 -13.49 -21.16 9.83
N ASP A 346 -13.51 -21.62 8.61
CA ASP A 346 -12.65 -22.69 8.11
C ASP A 346 -11.75 -22.19 6.99
N ALA A 347 -10.64 -22.89 6.75
CA ALA A 347 -9.66 -22.49 5.76
C ALA A 347 -10.25 -22.41 4.34
N GLY A 348 -11.10 -23.35 3.94
CA GLY A 348 -11.72 -23.37 2.61
C GLY A 348 -12.57 -22.13 2.36
N SER A 349 -13.46 -21.79 3.30
CA SER A 349 -14.30 -20.59 3.23
C SER A 349 -13.48 -19.31 3.24
N ILE A 350 -12.41 -19.24 4.04
CA ILE A 350 -11.52 -18.06 4.08
C ILE A 350 -10.81 -17.89 2.72
N TYR A 351 -10.21 -18.93 2.16
CA TYR A 351 -9.55 -18.84 0.86
C TYR A 351 -10.54 -18.52 -0.28
N ALA A 352 -11.74 -19.12 -0.29
CA ALA A 352 -12.75 -18.84 -1.29
C ALA A 352 -13.24 -17.39 -1.24
N SER A 353 -13.56 -16.88 -0.04
CA SER A 353 -14.00 -15.50 0.17
C SER A 353 -12.90 -14.48 -0.19
N LEU A 354 -11.64 -14.77 0.18
CA LEU A 354 -10.48 -13.96 -0.20
C LEU A 354 -10.23 -13.97 -1.70
N GLY A 355 -10.38 -15.12 -2.35
CA GLY A 355 -10.29 -15.23 -3.80
C GLY A 355 -11.30 -14.31 -4.48
N LEU A 356 -12.55 -14.35 -4.02
CA LEU A 356 -13.63 -13.51 -4.56
C LEU A 356 -13.37 -12.01 -4.34
N ALA A 357 -12.96 -11.63 -3.11
CA ALA A 357 -12.60 -10.25 -2.78
C ALA A 357 -11.40 -9.74 -3.60
N SER A 358 -10.40 -10.60 -3.83
CA SER A 358 -9.21 -10.25 -4.62
C SER A 358 -9.53 -10.08 -6.10
N VAL A 359 -10.39 -10.93 -6.68
CA VAL A 359 -10.90 -10.75 -8.04
C VAL A 359 -11.68 -9.44 -8.13
N GLY A 360 -12.57 -9.19 -7.17
CA GLY A 360 -13.34 -7.95 -7.09
C GLY A 360 -12.45 -6.71 -7.08
N SER A 361 -11.43 -6.69 -6.22
CA SER A 361 -10.50 -5.56 -6.10
C SER A 361 -9.70 -5.31 -7.39
N GLY A 362 -9.25 -6.38 -8.06
CA GLY A 362 -8.54 -6.28 -9.33
C GLY A 362 -9.37 -5.60 -10.43
N PHE A 363 -10.66 -5.95 -10.54
CA PHE A 363 -11.59 -5.27 -11.44
C PHE A 363 -11.84 -3.81 -11.03
N CYS A 364 -12.06 -3.54 -9.72
CA CYS A 364 -12.32 -2.19 -9.22
C CYS A 364 -11.18 -1.23 -9.55
N TYR A 365 -9.95 -1.54 -9.16
CA TYR A 365 -8.80 -0.66 -9.39
C TYR A 365 -8.58 -0.36 -10.86
N SER A 366 -8.69 -1.38 -11.72
CA SER A 366 -8.46 -1.24 -13.16
C SER A 366 -9.61 -0.48 -13.82
N ALA A 367 -10.86 -0.86 -13.55
CA ALA A 367 -12.03 -0.27 -14.22
C ALA A 367 -12.29 1.18 -13.78
N LEU A 368 -12.15 1.51 -12.48
CA LEU A 368 -12.36 2.87 -11.99
C LEU A 368 -11.30 3.84 -12.51
N SER A 369 -10.04 3.40 -12.58
CA SER A 369 -8.96 4.20 -13.17
C SER A 369 -9.19 4.45 -14.66
N ALA A 370 -9.64 3.43 -15.40
CA ALA A 370 -9.97 3.56 -16.83
C ALA A 370 -11.20 4.46 -17.04
N LEU A 371 -12.28 4.30 -16.24
CA LEU A 371 -13.47 5.15 -16.29
C LEU A 371 -13.12 6.62 -16.08
N LEU A 372 -12.30 6.92 -15.08
CA LEU A 372 -11.87 8.30 -14.84
C LEU A 372 -11.13 8.86 -16.05
N SER A 373 -10.22 8.09 -16.63
CA SER A 373 -9.48 8.50 -17.82
C SER A 373 -10.38 8.76 -19.03
N LEU A 374 -11.46 7.96 -19.19
CA LEU A 374 -12.43 8.12 -20.31
C LEU A 374 -13.39 9.30 -20.12
N TYR A 375 -13.68 9.68 -18.87
CA TYR A 375 -14.60 10.80 -18.58
C TYR A 375 -13.92 12.17 -18.61
N VAL A 376 -12.60 12.21 -18.64
CA VAL A 376 -11.82 13.44 -18.48
C VAL A 376 -11.06 13.74 -19.78
N GLY A 377 -11.10 15.01 -20.19
CA GLY A 377 -10.30 15.49 -21.31
C GLY A 377 -8.79 15.40 -21.01
N GLU A 378 -7.99 15.35 -22.07
CA GLU A 378 -6.54 15.18 -22.00
C GLU A 378 -5.85 16.23 -21.11
N ASP A 379 -6.36 17.47 -21.10
CA ASP A 379 -5.77 18.59 -20.36
C ASP A 379 -5.95 18.49 -18.84
N GLU A 380 -7.04 17.85 -18.37
CA GLU A 380 -7.33 17.69 -16.96
C GLU A 380 -6.95 16.31 -16.39
N GLN A 381 -6.60 15.36 -17.27
CA GLN A 381 -6.35 13.96 -16.89
C GLN A 381 -5.29 13.81 -15.79
N GLY A 382 -4.17 14.54 -15.89
CA GLY A 382 -3.11 14.50 -14.89
C GLY A 382 -3.56 14.99 -13.52
N ARG A 383 -4.31 16.10 -13.48
CA ARG A 383 -4.83 16.69 -12.25
C ARG A 383 -5.84 15.78 -11.56
N LEU A 384 -6.78 15.24 -12.31
CA LEU A 384 -7.87 14.42 -11.75
C LEU A 384 -7.41 13.02 -11.37
N MET A 385 -6.49 12.40 -12.11
CA MET A 385 -5.82 11.17 -11.70
C MET A 385 -4.97 11.36 -10.44
N GLY A 386 -4.31 12.52 -10.30
CA GLY A 386 -3.61 12.90 -9.07
C GLY A 386 -4.57 12.98 -7.87
N LEU A 387 -5.72 13.62 -8.05
CA LEU A 387 -6.76 13.72 -7.01
C LEU A 387 -7.37 12.36 -6.63
N PHE A 388 -7.64 11.51 -7.63
CA PHE A 388 -8.11 10.12 -7.44
C PHE A 388 -7.16 9.33 -6.54
N ARG A 389 -5.85 9.44 -6.78
CA ARG A 389 -4.82 8.78 -5.97
C ARG A 389 -4.67 9.41 -4.59
N ALA A 390 -4.67 10.74 -4.49
CA ALA A 390 -4.54 11.43 -3.21
C ALA A 390 -5.66 11.07 -2.24
N LEU A 391 -6.91 11.01 -2.72
CA LEU A 391 -8.04 10.59 -1.89
C LEU A 391 -7.98 9.10 -1.54
N GLY A 392 -7.55 8.23 -2.47
CA GLY A 392 -7.28 6.83 -2.15
C GLY A 392 -6.21 6.66 -1.06
N SER A 393 -5.15 7.48 -1.08
CA SER A 393 -4.12 7.46 -0.04
C SER A 393 -4.65 7.97 1.31
N LEU A 394 -5.48 9.01 1.31
CA LEU A 394 -6.11 9.52 2.53
C LEU A 394 -7.03 8.46 3.18
N THR A 395 -7.85 7.78 2.38
CA THR A 395 -8.73 6.72 2.88
C THR A 395 -7.95 5.50 3.37
N ARG A 396 -6.81 5.19 2.74
CA ARG A 396 -5.88 4.16 3.22
C ARG A 396 -5.17 4.57 4.51
N ALA A 397 -5.05 5.86 4.82
CA ALA A 397 -4.55 6.34 6.11
C ALA A 397 -5.59 6.22 7.22
N VAL A 398 -6.87 6.43 6.92
CA VAL A 398 -7.96 6.38 7.90
C VAL A 398 -8.50 4.96 8.10
N GLY A 399 -8.56 4.17 7.02
CA GLY A 399 -9.19 2.85 7.01
C GLY A 399 -8.64 1.86 8.04
N PRO A 400 -7.32 1.69 8.18
CA PRO A 400 -6.73 0.81 9.16
C PRO A 400 -7.09 1.17 10.62
N ILE A 401 -7.14 2.46 10.98
CA ILE A 401 -7.62 2.88 12.32
C ILE A 401 -9.08 2.49 12.51
N ALA A 402 -9.92 2.85 11.56
CA ALA A 402 -11.35 2.56 11.64
C ALA A 402 -11.61 1.04 11.75
N ALA A 403 -10.94 0.25 10.91
CA ALA A 403 -11.02 -1.20 10.95
C ALA A 403 -10.47 -1.78 12.27
N GLY A 404 -9.34 -1.26 12.75
CA GLY A 404 -8.74 -1.65 14.02
C GLY A 404 -9.67 -1.38 15.21
N VAL A 405 -10.30 -0.20 15.25
CA VAL A 405 -11.28 0.16 16.28
C VAL A 405 -12.49 -0.78 16.25
N VAL A 406 -13.09 -1.01 15.08
CA VAL A 406 -14.26 -1.89 14.95
C VAL A 406 -13.89 -3.33 15.28
N TYR A 407 -12.74 -3.81 14.81
CA TYR A 407 -12.27 -5.17 15.13
C TYR A 407 -12.02 -5.34 16.62
N TRP A 408 -11.35 -4.37 17.27
CA TRP A 408 -11.07 -4.38 18.69
C TRP A 408 -12.33 -4.32 19.53
N SER A 409 -13.30 -3.45 19.18
CA SER A 409 -14.50 -3.23 19.99
C SER A 409 -15.60 -4.26 19.76
N LEU A 410 -15.76 -4.76 18.52
CA LEU A 410 -16.90 -5.58 18.11
C LEU A 410 -16.49 -6.94 17.51
N GLY A 411 -15.18 -7.18 17.39
CA GLY A 411 -14.62 -8.42 16.85
C GLY A 411 -14.53 -8.48 15.33
N SER A 412 -13.94 -9.59 14.84
CA SER A 412 -13.65 -9.79 13.42
C SER A 412 -14.91 -9.80 12.54
N THR A 413 -15.98 -10.48 12.96
CA THR A 413 -17.23 -10.56 12.20
C THR A 413 -17.83 -9.19 11.95
N ALA A 414 -17.97 -8.36 13.01
CA ALA A 414 -18.51 -7.01 12.88
C ALA A 414 -17.64 -6.11 12.00
N CYS A 415 -16.31 -6.25 12.09
CA CYS A 415 -15.39 -5.50 11.24
C CYS A 415 -15.60 -5.79 9.75
N TYR A 416 -15.71 -7.06 9.37
CA TYR A 416 -15.92 -7.42 7.97
C TYR A 416 -17.33 -7.15 7.46
N VAL A 417 -18.36 -7.25 8.33
CA VAL A 417 -19.72 -6.80 8.00
C VAL A 417 -19.76 -5.29 7.75
N ALA A 418 -19.13 -4.51 8.62
CA ALA A 418 -19.03 -3.06 8.46
C ALA A 418 -18.25 -2.69 7.18
N ALA A 419 -17.13 -3.36 6.91
CA ALA A 419 -16.34 -3.15 5.71
C ALA A 419 -17.13 -3.50 4.43
N ALA A 420 -17.88 -4.60 4.42
CA ALA A 420 -18.80 -4.95 3.33
C ALA A 420 -19.90 -3.87 3.17
N GLY A 421 -20.48 -3.41 4.29
CA GLY A 421 -21.46 -2.32 4.28
C GLY A 421 -20.92 -1.02 3.66
N VAL A 422 -19.67 -0.66 3.95
CA VAL A 422 -19.00 0.48 3.32
C VAL A 422 -18.86 0.29 1.81
N ILE A 423 -18.62 -0.94 1.31
CA ILE A 423 -18.52 -1.24 -0.13
C ILE A 423 -19.88 -1.13 -0.85
N LEU A 424 -21.02 -1.26 -0.16
CA LEU A 424 -22.33 -1.02 -0.76
C LEU A 424 -22.52 0.44 -1.21
N LEU A 425 -21.92 1.40 -0.53
CA LEU A 425 -22.01 2.82 -0.90
C LEU A 425 -21.43 3.09 -2.30
N PRO A 426 -20.19 2.73 -2.61
CA PRO A 426 -19.63 2.88 -3.95
C PRO A 426 -20.37 2.01 -4.99
N LEU A 427 -20.90 0.84 -4.62
CA LEU A 427 -21.72 0.04 -5.52
C LEU A 427 -22.99 0.80 -5.94
N GLY A 428 -23.72 1.39 -4.98
CA GLY A 428 -24.89 2.24 -5.27
C GLY A 428 -24.55 3.45 -6.13
N LEU A 429 -23.42 4.14 -5.84
CA LEU A 429 -22.96 5.26 -6.65
C LEU A 429 -22.57 4.84 -8.07
N ALA A 430 -22.00 3.66 -8.25
CA ALA A 430 -21.58 3.16 -9.56
C ALA A 430 -22.76 2.85 -10.50
N LEU A 431 -23.92 2.48 -9.96
CA LEU A 431 -25.15 2.29 -10.76
C LEU A 431 -25.54 3.57 -11.51
N SER A 432 -25.36 4.72 -10.89
CA SER A 432 -25.74 6.04 -11.45
C SER A 432 -24.71 6.63 -12.41
N LEU A 433 -23.57 5.95 -12.67
CA LEU A 433 -22.58 6.42 -13.64
C LEU A 433 -23.12 6.30 -15.07
N PRO A 434 -22.87 7.27 -15.96
CA PRO A 434 -23.18 7.13 -17.37
C PRO A 434 -22.29 6.05 -18.01
N PRO A 435 -22.70 5.43 -19.13
CA PRO A 435 -21.80 4.60 -19.91
C PRO A 435 -20.64 5.46 -20.45
N ALA A 436 -19.41 4.92 -20.42
CA ALA A 436 -18.28 5.61 -21.04
C ALA A 436 -18.52 5.64 -22.56
N ARG A 437 -18.48 6.83 -23.14
CA ARG A 437 -18.44 6.96 -24.62
C ARG A 437 -17.03 6.60 -25.07
N LYS A 438 -16.92 5.57 -25.91
CA LYS A 438 -15.69 5.22 -26.61
C LYS A 438 -15.37 6.25 -27.69
#